data_3806e28dc808321e1955f2cfeaf219c9
#
_entry.id   3806e28dc808321e1955f2cfeaf219c9
#
_cell.length_a   1.000
_cell.length_b   1.000
_cell.length_c   1.000
_cell.angle_alpha   90.00
_cell.angle_beta   90.00
_cell.angle_gamma   90.00
#
_symmetry.space_group_name_H-M   'P 1'
#
loop_
_entity.id
_entity.type
_entity.pdbx_description
1 polymer ?
#
loop_
_entity_poly.entity_id
_entity_poly.type
_entity_poly.pdbx_seq_one_letter_code
_entity_poly.pdbx_strand_id
1 'polypeptide(L)'
;MAEPIKIHTPFTEEMSRKLHAGDAVLITGEIIAARDAAHKAMTEALARGEELPVDWKNQMVYYLGPTPAKPGDPIGSCGPTTSGRMDAYTPTMLEQGIKGMIGKGSRSKEVVESMKKNGVTYFAAVGGAAALIAKSVKKYEVLAYPELGPEAVARLTVEDFPAIVVIDCEGNSLYETNQAQYRTLKGY
;
A
#
# COMPACT_ATOMS: atom_id res chain seq x y z
N MET A 1 -4.67 10.66 -22.39
CA MET A 1 -4.15 10.20 -21.08
C MET A 1 -2.94 9.33 -21.36
N ALA A 2 -1.85 9.48 -20.60
CA ALA A 2 -0.69 8.61 -20.75
C ALA A 2 -1.07 7.15 -20.44
N GLU A 3 -0.42 6.19 -21.11
CA GLU A 3 -0.62 4.77 -20.78
C GLU A 3 -0.12 4.47 -19.35
N PRO A 4 -0.84 3.63 -18.59
CA PRO A 4 -0.38 3.23 -17.28
C PRO A 4 0.97 2.51 -17.31
N ILE A 5 1.83 2.81 -16.36
CA ILE A 5 3.13 2.15 -16.21
C ILE A 5 2.90 0.75 -15.64
N LYS A 6 3.42 -0.28 -16.29
CA LYS A 6 3.36 -1.66 -15.80
C LYS A 6 4.46 -1.91 -14.77
N ILE A 7 4.06 -2.38 -13.59
CA ILE A 7 4.94 -2.73 -12.47
C ILE A 7 4.83 -4.23 -12.22
N HIS A 8 5.96 -4.91 -12.11
CA HIS A 8 6.05 -6.29 -11.68
C HIS A 8 6.74 -6.38 -10.32
N THR A 9 6.14 -7.10 -9.38
CA THR A 9 6.77 -7.36 -8.08
C THR A 9 7.80 -8.51 -8.19
N PRO A 10 8.84 -8.55 -7.35
CA PRO A 10 9.14 -7.68 -6.23
C PRO A 10 9.43 -6.22 -6.65
N PHE A 11 8.98 -5.27 -5.82
CA PHE A 11 9.07 -3.83 -6.11
C PHE A 11 10.32 -3.23 -5.47
N THR A 12 11.33 -2.93 -6.29
CA THR A 12 12.63 -2.46 -5.81
C THR A 12 12.69 -0.95 -5.63
N GLU A 13 13.70 -0.47 -4.89
CA GLU A 13 13.97 0.96 -4.77
C GLU A 13 14.28 1.61 -6.13
N GLU A 14 14.98 0.91 -7.03
CA GLU A 14 15.25 1.41 -8.38
C GLU A 14 13.94 1.66 -9.14
N MET A 15 12.95 0.77 -9.00
CA MET A 15 11.62 0.96 -9.60
C MET A 15 10.88 2.12 -8.94
N SER A 16 10.94 2.23 -7.61
CA SER A 16 10.35 3.33 -6.86
C SER A 16 10.87 4.69 -7.33
N ARG A 17 12.17 4.82 -7.55
CA ARG A 17 12.81 6.07 -7.99
C ARG A 17 12.46 6.52 -9.42
N LYS A 18 11.90 5.63 -10.23
CA LYS A 18 11.44 5.94 -11.60
C LYS A 18 10.00 6.47 -11.66
N LEU A 19 9.28 6.41 -10.53
CA LEU A 19 7.88 6.80 -10.45
C LEU A 19 7.74 8.20 -9.85
N HIS A 20 6.78 8.95 -10.38
CA HIS A 20 6.48 10.31 -9.95
C HIS A 20 5.02 10.43 -9.50
N ALA A 21 4.76 11.36 -8.58
CA ALA A 21 3.41 11.65 -8.13
C ALA A 21 2.51 12.01 -9.34
N GLY A 22 1.41 11.28 -9.50
CA GLY A 22 0.49 11.39 -10.63
C GLY A 22 0.55 10.24 -11.63
N ASP A 23 1.58 9.41 -11.58
CA ASP A 23 1.70 8.26 -12.48
C ASP A 23 0.58 7.25 -12.20
N ALA A 24 -0.14 6.86 -13.26
CA ALA A 24 -1.05 5.73 -13.23
C ALA A 24 -0.26 4.44 -13.44
N VAL A 25 -0.52 3.41 -12.64
CA VAL A 25 0.22 2.14 -12.68
C VAL A 25 -0.72 0.93 -12.73
N LEU A 26 -0.24 -0.16 -13.30
CA LEU A 26 -0.83 -1.49 -13.25
C LEU A 26 0.17 -2.45 -12.61
N ILE A 27 -0.18 -3.01 -11.46
CA ILE A 27 0.71 -3.84 -10.65
C ILE A 27 0.36 -5.31 -10.90
N THR A 28 1.37 -6.11 -11.24
CA THR A 28 1.25 -7.56 -11.43
C THR A 28 2.28 -8.29 -10.58
N GLY A 29 1.87 -9.37 -9.93
CA GLY A 29 2.70 -10.22 -9.10
C GLY A 29 2.17 -10.36 -7.68
N GLU A 30 3.04 -10.52 -6.70
CA GLU A 30 2.65 -10.72 -5.29
C GLU A 30 2.75 -9.42 -4.51
N ILE A 31 1.72 -9.10 -3.72
CA ILE A 31 1.69 -8.01 -2.74
C ILE A 31 1.20 -8.56 -1.40
N ILE A 32 1.54 -7.89 -0.30
CA ILE A 32 1.17 -8.36 1.03
C ILE A 32 0.09 -7.46 1.61
N ALA A 33 -1.04 -8.04 1.99
CA ALA A 33 -2.08 -7.36 2.74
C ALA A 33 -1.74 -7.36 4.23
N ALA A 34 -1.76 -6.20 4.85
CA ALA A 34 -1.65 -6.03 6.29
C ALA A 34 -2.23 -4.66 6.70
N ARG A 35 -2.94 -4.61 7.82
CA ARG A 35 -3.47 -3.36 8.35
C ARG A 35 -3.26 -3.25 9.87
N ASP A 36 -4.10 -2.50 10.56
CA ASP A 36 -3.90 -2.04 11.94
C ASP A 36 -3.39 -3.11 12.91
N ALA A 37 -4.14 -4.21 13.08
CA ALA A 37 -3.80 -5.23 14.07
C ALA A 37 -2.49 -5.97 13.71
N ALA A 38 -2.28 -6.27 12.42
CA ALA A 38 -1.05 -6.90 11.95
C ALA A 38 0.16 -5.98 12.13
N HIS A 39 0.05 -4.68 11.79
CA HIS A 39 1.14 -3.71 11.99
C HIS A 39 1.51 -3.57 13.46
N LYS A 40 0.51 -3.50 14.35
CA LYS A 40 0.73 -3.49 15.79
C LYS A 40 1.48 -4.74 16.25
N ALA A 41 1.00 -5.93 15.88
CA ALA A 41 1.62 -7.20 16.27
C ALA A 41 3.07 -7.30 15.78
N MET A 42 3.34 -6.92 14.53
CA MET A 42 4.69 -6.93 13.95
C MET A 42 5.64 -5.95 14.63
N THR A 43 5.19 -4.71 14.90
CA THR A 43 6.06 -3.72 15.57
C THR A 43 6.32 -4.08 17.03
N GLU A 44 5.37 -4.69 17.73
CA GLU A 44 5.57 -5.23 19.07
C GLU A 44 6.54 -6.42 19.09
N ALA A 45 6.47 -7.31 18.08
CA ALA A 45 7.44 -8.39 17.89
C ALA A 45 8.86 -7.86 17.68
N LEU A 46 9.04 -6.88 16.80
CA LEU A 46 10.33 -6.21 16.60
C LEU A 46 10.86 -5.55 17.88
N ALA A 47 9.99 -4.92 18.67
CA ALA A 47 10.39 -4.30 19.94
C ALA A 47 10.87 -5.35 20.97
N ARG A 48 10.41 -6.60 20.86
CA ARG A 48 10.91 -7.72 21.68
C ARG A 48 12.13 -8.40 21.07
N GLY A 49 12.64 -7.94 19.91
CA GLY A 49 13.78 -8.55 19.22
C GLY A 49 13.43 -9.86 18.48
N GLU A 50 12.15 -10.08 18.19
CA GLU A 50 11.68 -11.25 17.44
C GLU A 50 11.78 -11.01 15.93
N GLU A 51 11.97 -12.08 15.16
CA GLU A 51 11.91 -12.02 13.69
C GLU A 51 10.45 -11.88 13.22
N LEU A 52 10.26 -11.16 12.12
CA LEU A 52 8.95 -11.05 11.51
C LEU A 52 8.57 -12.35 10.77
N PRO A 53 7.28 -12.71 10.72
CA PRO A 53 6.82 -13.94 10.07
C PRO A 53 6.90 -13.89 8.54
N VAL A 54 7.20 -12.72 7.97
CA VAL A 54 7.30 -12.47 6.53
C VAL A 54 8.53 -11.62 6.25
N ASP A 55 9.28 -11.97 5.21
CA ASP A 55 10.35 -11.11 4.67
C ASP A 55 9.72 -9.93 3.92
N TRP A 56 9.99 -8.73 4.40
CA TRP A 56 9.45 -7.47 3.86
C TRP A 56 10.36 -6.82 2.83
N LYS A 57 11.53 -7.38 2.57
CA LYS A 57 12.47 -6.81 1.61
C LYS A 57 11.87 -6.74 0.20
N ASN A 58 11.84 -5.54 -0.37
CA ASN A 58 11.27 -5.25 -1.70
C ASN A 58 9.78 -5.63 -1.85
N GLN A 59 9.05 -5.66 -0.75
CA GLN A 59 7.61 -5.93 -0.78
C GLN A 59 6.79 -4.66 -0.96
N MET A 60 5.58 -4.84 -1.48
CA MET A 60 4.52 -3.85 -1.44
C MET A 60 3.49 -4.27 -0.39
N VAL A 61 3.10 -3.34 0.49
CA VAL A 61 2.03 -3.58 1.46
C VAL A 61 0.74 -2.91 0.99
N TYR A 62 -0.35 -3.67 1.01
CA TYR A 62 -1.70 -3.17 0.78
C TYR A 62 -2.49 -3.13 2.08
N TYR A 63 -2.92 -1.94 2.46
CA TYR A 63 -3.71 -1.71 3.66
C TYR A 63 -5.16 -2.15 3.42
N LEU A 64 -5.40 -3.43 3.59
CA LEU A 64 -6.62 -4.13 3.24
C LEU A 64 -7.12 -4.98 4.41
N GLY A 65 -8.44 -4.98 4.60
CA GLY A 65 -9.18 -5.99 5.35
C GLY A 65 -10.31 -6.47 4.45
N PRO A 66 -10.16 -7.60 3.76
CA PRO A 66 -11.15 -8.06 2.80
C PRO A 66 -12.43 -8.52 3.49
N THR A 67 -13.56 -8.40 2.77
CA THR A 67 -14.78 -9.10 3.17
C THR A 67 -14.67 -10.60 2.83
N PRO A 68 -15.48 -11.46 3.45
CA PRO A 68 -15.52 -12.89 3.10
C PRO A 68 -15.75 -13.09 1.60
N ALA A 69 -15.02 -14.04 1.01
CA ALA A 69 -15.16 -14.42 -0.38
C ALA A 69 -16.52 -15.11 -0.63
N LYS A 70 -17.08 -14.90 -1.83
CA LYS A 70 -18.19 -15.74 -2.31
C LYS A 70 -17.64 -17.09 -2.78
N PRO A 71 -18.48 -18.14 -2.82
CA PRO A 71 -18.06 -19.42 -3.39
C PRO A 71 -17.48 -19.25 -4.80
N GLY A 72 -16.25 -19.71 -5.00
CA GLY A 72 -15.52 -19.63 -6.27
C GLY A 72 -14.66 -18.37 -6.45
N ASP A 73 -14.80 -17.35 -5.62
CA ASP A 73 -13.96 -16.16 -5.66
C ASP A 73 -12.74 -16.33 -4.73
N PRO A 74 -11.56 -15.85 -5.11
CA PRO A 74 -10.36 -15.90 -4.25
C PRO A 74 -10.47 -14.97 -3.04
N ILE A 75 -11.26 -13.88 -3.13
CA ILE A 75 -11.38 -12.83 -2.13
C ILE A 75 -12.73 -12.12 -2.29
N GLY A 76 -13.21 -11.51 -1.22
CA GLY A 76 -14.38 -10.62 -1.28
C GLY A 76 -14.00 -9.20 -1.71
N SER A 77 -14.69 -8.20 -1.19
CA SER A 77 -14.37 -6.79 -1.48
C SER A 77 -12.97 -6.42 -0.99
N CYS A 78 -12.20 -5.77 -1.86
CA CYS A 78 -10.79 -5.41 -1.66
C CYS A 78 -10.56 -3.90 -1.53
N GLY A 79 -11.51 -3.15 -0.97
CA GLY A 79 -11.35 -1.71 -0.78
C GLY A 79 -10.22 -1.36 0.21
N PRO A 80 -9.40 -0.32 -0.09
CA PRO A 80 -8.33 0.10 0.81
C PRO A 80 -8.89 0.71 2.10
N THR A 81 -8.22 0.46 3.23
CA THR A 81 -8.46 1.20 4.47
C THR A 81 -7.69 2.52 4.50
N THR A 82 -8.06 3.43 5.41
CA THR A 82 -7.38 4.72 5.60
C THR A 82 -5.97 4.50 6.10
N SER A 83 -4.97 4.94 5.31
CA SER A 83 -3.55 4.67 5.55
C SER A 83 -2.99 5.37 6.79
N GLY A 84 -3.50 6.54 7.13
CA GLY A 84 -3.08 7.30 8.34
C GLY A 84 -3.23 6.51 9.64
N ARG A 85 -4.07 5.47 9.67
CA ARG A 85 -4.20 4.57 10.82
C ARG A 85 -2.93 3.75 11.10
N MET A 86 -2.11 3.52 10.08
CA MET A 86 -0.84 2.81 10.18
C MET A 86 0.36 3.73 10.42
N ASP A 87 0.17 5.06 10.42
CA ASP A 87 1.30 6.01 10.44
C ASP A 87 2.23 5.83 11.63
N ALA A 88 1.68 5.48 12.81
CA ALA A 88 2.49 5.21 14.01
C ALA A 88 3.46 4.01 13.85
N TYR A 89 3.12 3.04 13.00
CA TYR A 89 3.89 1.82 12.77
C TYR A 89 4.78 1.90 11.52
N THR A 90 4.38 2.76 10.57
CA THR A 90 4.95 2.79 9.22
C THR A 90 6.46 3.02 9.21
N PRO A 91 7.06 4.01 9.92
CA PRO A 91 8.50 4.22 9.87
C PRO A 91 9.30 2.95 10.23
N THR A 92 8.90 2.24 11.29
CA THR A 92 9.52 0.98 11.71
C THR A 92 9.39 -0.10 10.64
N MET A 93 8.24 -0.21 9.98
CA MET A 93 8.01 -1.20 8.94
C MET A 93 8.76 -0.88 7.64
N LEU A 94 8.95 0.39 7.28
CA LEU A 94 9.77 0.77 6.13
C LEU A 94 11.25 0.40 6.30
N GLU A 95 11.75 0.43 7.52
CA GLU A 95 13.11 -0.04 7.85
C GLU A 95 13.29 -1.55 7.66
N GLN A 96 12.20 -2.33 7.59
CA GLN A 96 12.24 -3.76 7.25
C GLN A 96 12.37 -4.04 5.75
N GLY A 97 12.36 -2.99 4.91
CA GLY A 97 12.62 -3.11 3.47
C GLY A 97 11.39 -2.99 2.58
N ILE A 98 10.23 -2.62 3.10
CA ILE A 98 9.06 -2.27 2.28
C ILE A 98 9.43 -1.14 1.32
N LYS A 99 9.06 -1.27 0.05
CA LYS A 99 9.33 -0.27 -0.99
C LYS A 99 8.08 0.34 -1.60
N GLY A 100 6.92 -0.29 -1.44
CA GLY A 100 5.64 0.24 -1.90
C GLY A 100 4.56 0.11 -0.84
N MET A 101 3.70 1.12 -0.73
CA MET A 101 2.52 1.11 0.14
C MET A 101 1.30 1.44 -0.68
N ILE A 102 0.22 0.69 -0.54
CA ILE A 102 -1.05 0.89 -1.25
C ILE A 102 -2.15 1.14 -0.22
N GLY A 103 -2.90 2.23 -0.37
CA GLY A 103 -3.97 2.56 0.56
C GLY A 103 -4.84 3.72 0.08
N LYS A 104 -5.37 4.51 1.00
CA LYS A 104 -6.10 5.76 0.72
C LYS A 104 -5.86 6.80 1.80
N GLY A 105 -6.04 8.08 1.44
CA GLY A 105 -5.86 9.23 2.34
C GLY A 105 -4.42 9.68 2.46
N SER A 106 -4.22 10.78 3.17
CA SER A 106 -2.91 11.39 3.39
C SER A 106 -2.05 10.58 4.37
N ARG A 107 -0.76 10.91 4.40
CA ARG A 107 0.21 10.36 5.36
C ARG A 107 0.76 11.48 6.24
N SER A 108 1.23 11.15 7.43
CA SER A 108 1.90 12.10 8.32
C SER A 108 3.24 12.54 7.75
N LYS A 109 3.77 13.67 8.25
CA LYS A 109 5.09 14.18 7.83
C LYS A 109 6.20 13.19 8.16
N GLU A 110 6.11 12.52 9.31
CA GLU A 110 7.07 11.52 9.78
C GLU A 110 7.13 10.33 8.82
N VAL A 111 5.97 9.90 8.29
CA VAL A 111 5.90 8.84 7.28
C VAL A 111 6.53 9.31 5.97
N VAL A 112 6.23 10.52 5.51
CA VAL A 112 6.82 11.06 4.26
C VAL A 112 8.34 11.16 4.38
N GLU A 113 8.88 11.64 5.50
CA GLU A 113 10.34 11.67 5.71
C GLU A 113 10.94 10.26 5.75
N SER A 114 10.26 9.29 6.38
CA SER A 114 10.70 7.90 6.35
C SER A 114 10.67 7.30 4.95
N MET A 115 9.67 7.65 4.13
CA MET A 115 9.59 7.24 2.71
C MET A 115 10.80 7.76 1.92
N LYS A 116 11.14 9.03 2.07
CA LYS A 116 12.32 9.64 1.43
C LYS A 116 13.62 8.93 1.82
N LYS A 117 13.80 8.68 3.12
CA LYS A 117 14.97 7.96 3.66
C LYS A 117 15.11 6.56 3.07
N ASN A 118 14.01 5.85 2.90
CA ASN A 118 13.99 4.44 2.51
C ASN A 118 13.68 4.21 1.03
N GLY A 119 13.49 5.26 0.24
CA GLY A 119 13.18 5.15 -1.20
C GLY A 119 11.84 4.46 -1.47
N VAL A 120 10.77 4.86 -0.79
CA VAL A 120 9.45 4.20 -0.80
C VAL A 120 8.43 5.04 -1.55
N THR A 121 7.60 4.40 -2.37
CA THR A 121 6.47 5.04 -3.07
C THR A 121 5.15 4.67 -2.40
N TYR A 122 4.25 5.64 -2.26
CA TYR A 122 2.88 5.44 -1.79
C TYR A 122 1.88 5.60 -2.92
N PHE A 123 1.02 4.59 -3.06
CA PHE A 123 0.00 4.47 -4.08
C PHE A 123 -1.39 4.58 -3.46
N ALA A 124 -2.30 5.27 -4.13
CA ALA A 124 -3.72 5.18 -3.84
C ALA A 124 -4.35 4.09 -4.71
N ALA A 125 -5.05 3.17 -4.07
CA ALA A 125 -6.01 2.33 -4.76
C ALA A 125 -7.25 3.18 -5.09
N VAL A 126 -7.74 3.09 -6.32
CA VAL A 126 -8.84 3.95 -6.79
C VAL A 126 -10.11 3.66 -5.98
N GLY A 127 -10.54 4.65 -5.18
CA GLY A 127 -11.76 4.56 -4.37
C GLY A 127 -13.01 4.35 -5.25
N GLY A 128 -13.95 3.53 -4.77
CA GLY A 128 -15.15 3.14 -5.52
C GLY A 128 -14.95 1.95 -6.46
N ALA A 129 -13.71 1.54 -6.73
CA ALA A 129 -13.35 0.42 -7.60
C ALA A 129 -13.11 -0.90 -6.84
N ALA A 130 -13.58 -1.04 -5.60
CA ALA A 130 -13.32 -2.23 -4.78
C ALA A 130 -13.69 -3.56 -5.49
N ALA A 131 -14.74 -3.55 -6.30
CA ALA A 131 -15.12 -4.70 -7.12
C ALA A 131 -14.17 -4.93 -8.31
N LEU A 132 -13.64 -3.86 -8.93
CA LEU A 132 -12.64 -3.94 -10.00
C LEU A 132 -11.29 -4.41 -9.42
N ILE A 133 -10.90 -3.87 -8.26
CA ILE A 133 -9.70 -4.29 -7.54
C ILE A 133 -9.81 -5.78 -7.20
N ALA A 134 -10.96 -6.25 -6.70
CA ALA A 134 -11.18 -7.67 -6.41
C ALA A 134 -10.96 -8.56 -7.64
N LYS A 135 -11.34 -8.11 -8.84
CA LYS A 135 -11.11 -8.85 -10.10
C LYS A 135 -9.63 -8.98 -10.46
N SER A 136 -8.78 -8.04 -10.05
CA SER A 136 -7.33 -8.13 -10.26
C SER A 136 -6.66 -9.16 -9.34
N VAL A 137 -7.31 -9.53 -8.22
CA VAL A 137 -6.79 -10.54 -7.29
C VAL A 137 -7.08 -11.93 -7.81
N LYS A 138 -6.03 -12.71 -8.05
CA LYS A 138 -6.12 -14.10 -8.56
C LYS A 138 -5.97 -15.14 -7.46
N LYS A 139 -5.28 -14.82 -6.37
CA LYS A 139 -5.08 -15.71 -5.23
C LYS A 139 -4.98 -14.88 -3.94
N TYR A 140 -5.52 -15.44 -2.86
CA TYR A 140 -5.39 -14.91 -1.50
C TYR A 140 -4.92 -16.04 -0.58
N GLU A 141 -3.88 -15.79 0.21
CA GLU A 141 -3.26 -16.77 1.09
C GLU A 141 -2.84 -16.13 2.41
N VAL A 142 -3.39 -16.59 3.53
CA VAL A 142 -2.97 -16.13 4.86
C VAL A 142 -1.57 -16.65 5.17
N LEU A 143 -0.65 -15.74 5.51
CA LEU A 143 0.76 -16.04 5.83
C LEU A 143 1.01 -16.09 7.35
N ALA A 144 0.39 -15.15 8.09
CA ALA A 144 0.64 -15.02 9.53
C ALA A 144 -0.56 -14.38 10.24
N TYR A 145 -0.61 -14.59 11.55
CA TYR A 145 -1.66 -14.05 12.43
C TYR A 145 -3.08 -14.41 12.00
N PRO A 146 -3.38 -15.71 11.71
CA PRO A 146 -4.71 -16.12 11.25
C PRO A 146 -5.82 -15.80 12.24
N GLU A 147 -5.51 -15.69 13.52
CA GLU A 147 -6.42 -15.29 14.59
C GLU A 147 -6.95 -13.85 14.44
N LEU A 148 -6.26 -13.00 13.68
CA LEU A 148 -6.70 -11.64 13.38
C LEU A 148 -7.78 -11.58 12.27
N GLY A 149 -8.16 -12.74 11.71
CA GLY A 149 -9.22 -12.81 10.68
C GLY A 149 -8.92 -11.92 9.47
N PRO A 150 -9.81 -10.97 9.11
CA PRO A 150 -9.60 -10.07 7.97
C PRO A 150 -8.38 -9.15 8.09
N GLU A 151 -7.79 -9.04 9.28
CA GLU A 151 -6.58 -8.25 9.54
C GLU A 151 -5.30 -9.10 9.61
N ALA A 152 -5.39 -10.40 9.30
CA ALA A 152 -4.24 -11.27 9.17
C ALA A 152 -3.26 -10.74 8.09
N VAL A 153 -1.99 -11.09 8.22
CA VAL A 153 -1.02 -10.88 7.13
C VAL A 153 -1.29 -11.91 6.04
N ALA A 154 -1.55 -11.44 4.83
CA ALA A 154 -1.89 -12.31 3.72
C ALA A 154 -1.17 -11.91 2.43
N ARG A 155 -0.88 -12.88 1.58
CA ARG A 155 -0.35 -12.68 0.23
C ARG A 155 -1.49 -12.61 -0.76
N LEU A 156 -1.47 -11.61 -1.63
CA LEU A 156 -2.31 -11.51 -2.79
C LEU A 156 -1.46 -11.69 -4.04
N THR A 157 -1.87 -12.58 -4.92
CA THR A 157 -1.39 -12.60 -6.32
C THR A 157 -2.32 -11.73 -7.14
N VAL A 158 -1.79 -10.69 -7.75
CA VAL A 158 -2.57 -9.71 -8.53
C VAL A 158 -2.12 -9.65 -9.98
N GLU A 159 -3.04 -9.29 -10.87
CA GLU A 159 -2.78 -9.03 -12.28
C GLU A 159 -3.45 -7.71 -12.67
N ASP A 160 -2.64 -6.79 -13.23
CA ASP A 160 -3.06 -5.45 -13.64
C ASP A 160 -3.85 -4.69 -12.55
N PHE A 161 -3.41 -4.80 -11.29
CA PHE A 161 -4.01 -4.09 -10.16
C PHE A 161 -3.82 -2.57 -10.36
N PRO A 162 -4.92 -1.80 -10.51
CA PRO A 162 -4.83 -0.38 -10.84
C PRO A 162 -4.55 0.47 -9.60
N ALA A 163 -3.56 1.36 -9.70
CA ALA A 163 -3.24 2.33 -8.65
C ALA A 163 -2.68 3.62 -9.26
N ILE A 164 -2.58 4.66 -8.43
CA ILE A 164 -1.98 5.95 -8.78
C ILE A 164 -0.92 6.27 -7.76
N VAL A 165 0.26 6.70 -8.20
CA VAL A 165 1.29 7.25 -7.31
C VAL A 165 0.78 8.55 -6.72
N VAL A 166 0.60 8.61 -5.41
CA VAL A 166 0.13 9.82 -4.72
C VAL A 166 1.21 10.53 -3.93
N ILE A 167 2.22 9.78 -3.46
CA ILE A 167 3.45 10.35 -2.90
C ILE A 167 4.62 9.52 -3.46
N ASP A 168 5.54 10.18 -4.18
CA ASP A 168 6.73 9.53 -4.69
C ASP A 168 7.85 9.42 -3.62
N CYS A 169 8.93 8.74 -3.96
CA CYS A 169 10.04 8.52 -3.03
C CYS A 169 10.85 9.77 -2.70
N GLU A 170 10.60 10.88 -3.37
CA GLU A 170 11.19 12.19 -3.07
C GLU A 170 10.28 13.04 -2.17
N GLY A 171 9.07 12.55 -1.88
CA GLY A 171 8.08 13.20 -1.03
C GLY A 171 7.15 14.15 -1.76
N ASN A 172 7.18 14.21 -3.10
CA ASN A 172 6.20 14.97 -3.86
C ASN A 172 4.82 14.34 -3.70
N SER A 173 3.81 15.15 -3.36
CA SER A 173 2.48 14.68 -2.99
C SER A 173 1.40 15.32 -3.83
N LEU A 174 0.55 14.51 -4.47
CA LEU A 174 -0.65 14.99 -5.17
C LEU A 174 -1.63 15.69 -4.24
N TYR A 175 -1.68 15.32 -2.97
CA TYR A 175 -2.55 15.97 -2.00
C TYR A 175 -2.15 17.44 -1.77
N GLU A 176 -0.85 17.73 -1.76
CA GLU A 176 -0.34 19.10 -1.57
C GLU A 176 -0.45 19.91 -2.87
N THR A 177 -0.05 19.33 -4.00
CA THR A 177 -0.06 20.01 -5.31
C THR A 177 -1.48 20.38 -5.73
N ASN A 178 -2.43 19.47 -5.59
CA ASN A 178 -3.82 19.72 -5.95
C ASN A 178 -4.47 20.74 -5.01
N GLN A 179 -4.21 20.68 -3.69
CA GLN A 179 -4.73 21.69 -2.76
C GLN A 179 -4.22 23.11 -3.10
N ALA A 180 -2.95 23.24 -3.50
CA ALA A 180 -2.40 24.53 -3.89
C ALA A 180 -3.07 25.10 -5.15
N GLN A 181 -3.38 24.26 -6.14
CA GLN A 181 -4.08 24.67 -7.36
C GLN A 181 -5.53 25.11 -7.11
N TYR A 182 -6.26 24.44 -6.20
CA TYR A 182 -7.64 24.79 -5.88
C TYR A 182 -7.76 25.93 -4.86
N ARG A 183 -6.73 26.20 -4.02
CA ARG A 183 -6.70 27.35 -3.11
C ARG A 183 -6.56 28.69 -3.80
N THR A 184 -6.23 28.74 -5.10
CA THR A 184 -6.19 29.99 -5.89
C THR A 184 -7.57 30.48 -6.35
N LEU A 185 -8.62 29.68 -6.18
CA LEU A 185 -9.99 30.14 -6.32
C LEU A 185 -10.39 30.93 -5.06
N LYS A 186 -9.85 32.16 -4.94
CA LYS A 186 -10.25 33.12 -3.90
C LYS A 186 -11.66 33.59 -4.17
N GLY A 187 -12.52 33.46 -3.19
CA GLY A 187 -13.74 34.24 -3.03
C GLY A 187 -15.02 33.44 -3.01
N TYR A 188 -15.27 32.76 -1.94
CA TYR A 188 -16.58 32.64 -1.33
C TYR A 188 -16.41 32.70 0.19
#